data_adb18554e2f9e490a699b9af088b8568
#
_entry.id   adb18554e2f9e490a699b9af088b8568
#
_cell.length_a   1.000
_cell.length_b   1.000
_cell.length_c   1.000
_cell.angle_alpha   90.00
_cell.angle_beta   90.00
_cell.angle_gamma   90.00
#
_symmetry.space_group_name_H-M   'P 1'
#
loop_
_entity.id
_entity.type
_entity.pdbx_description
1 polymer ?
#
loop_
_entity_poly.entity_id
_entity_poly.type
_entity_poly.pdbx_seq_one_letter_code
_entity_poly.pdbx_strand_id
1 'polypeptide(L)'
;FRSVRLNAAFAAVLRENNVILDEAKLFDGSNYESGTPETSAVFAAITDRAANAFPDFEIERHIILGCFMDPASQMLVESQKIIDQLAQGPTGNTALDALAGDKAAAEALEGAEIPEYSPFDADPHGEYEVGDIDNTVRYASQLASAGHSLFVDSSIANNTAEQAAAVASRCVMNGRSVLYVPCVTDQKRRFVQAVAANEMSGQLLDIADDGANAAIDRQLIAAVGFQSGVASSRFDQISDELVGVRSRLTRYLGDLHGVSQEWGVSAYQ
;
A
#
# COMPACT_ATOMS: atom_id res chain seq x y z
N PHE A 1 -19.73 -7.79 -24.43
CA PHE A 1 -19.13 -6.46 -24.51
C PHE A 1 -20.22 -5.41 -24.29
N ARG A 2 -20.17 -4.65 -23.18
CA ARG A 2 -21.22 -3.66 -22.85
C ARG A 2 -20.99 -2.27 -23.50
N SER A 3 -19.79 -1.98 -23.96
CA SER A 3 -19.46 -0.73 -24.67
C SER A 3 -18.18 -0.88 -25.48
N VAL A 4 -18.12 -0.24 -26.63
CA VAL A 4 -16.89 -0.06 -27.42
C VAL A 4 -16.25 1.23 -26.95
N ARG A 5 -14.94 1.23 -26.68
CA ARG A 5 -14.17 2.40 -26.27
C ARG A 5 -12.81 2.39 -26.95
N LEU A 6 -12.19 3.57 -27.05
CA LEU A 6 -10.79 3.66 -27.42
C LEU A 6 -9.90 3.04 -26.33
N ASN A 7 -8.77 2.49 -26.74
CA ASN A 7 -7.72 2.15 -25.78
C ASN A 7 -7.28 3.41 -25.04
N ALA A 8 -7.20 3.34 -23.68
CA ALA A 8 -6.94 4.50 -22.85
C ALA A 8 -5.57 5.13 -23.10
N ALA A 9 -4.53 4.32 -23.39
CA ALA A 9 -3.19 4.81 -23.72
C ALA A 9 -3.22 5.54 -25.07
N PHE A 10 -3.92 4.99 -26.06
CA PHE A 10 -4.07 5.65 -27.36
C PHE A 10 -4.83 6.98 -27.24
N ALA A 11 -5.93 7.01 -26.47
CA ALA A 11 -6.67 8.25 -26.19
C ALA A 11 -5.81 9.30 -25.46
N ALA A 12 -4.89 8.89 -24.57
CA ALA A 12 -3.95 9.78 -23.91
C ALA A 12 -2.95 10.38 -24.90
N VAL A 13 -2.33 9.55 -25.73
CA VAL A 13 -1.40 10.01 -26.80
C VAL A 13 -2.06 11.00 -27.75
N LEU A 14 -3.30 10.76 -28.16
CA LEU A 14 -4.04 11.71 -28.98
C LEU A 14 -4.24 13.05 -28.27
N ARG A 15 -4.65 13.04 -27.00
CA ARG A 15 -4.85 14.26 -26.20
C ARG A 15 -3.54 15.06 -25.99
N GLU A 16 -2.43 14.39 -25.70
CA GLU A 16 -1.11 15.00 -25.56
C GLU A 16 -0.67 15.73 -26.84
N ASN A 17 -1.12 15.25 -28.00
CA ASN A 17 -0.85 15.86 -29.31
C ASN A 17 -2.00 16.79 -29.76
N ASN A 18 -2.87 17.23 -28.85
CA ASN A 18 -3.99 18.12 -29.12
C ASN A 18 -5.04 17.56 -30.09
N VAL A 19 -5.10 16.25 -30.25
CA VAL A 19 -6.15 15.57 -31.04
C VAL A 19 -7.30 15.22 -30.11
N ILE A 20 -8.36 16.02 -30.15
CA ILE A 20 -9.54 15.82 -29.31
C ILE A 20 -10.57 14.99 -30.10
N LEU A 21 -10.88 13.80 -29.59
CA LEU A 21 -11.95 12.93 -30.07
C LEU A 21 -13.11 12.96 -29.06
N ASP A 22 -14.30 13.23 -29.56
CA ASP A 22 -15.53 13.08 -28.78
C ASP A 22 -15.97 11.62 -28.81
N GLU A 23 -15.47 10.83 -27.85
CA GLU A 23 -15.77 9.39 -27.78
C GLU A 23 -17.26 9.11 -27.63
N ALA A 24 -17.98 9.98 -26.91
CA ALA A 24 -19.41 9.81 -26.71
C ALA A 24 -20.16 9.89 -28.04
N LYS A 25 -19.77 10.82 -28.92
CA LYS A 25 -20.36 10.91 -30.29
C LYS A 25 -19.85 9.83 -31.22
N LEU A 26 -18.57 9.47 -31.10
CA LEU A 26 -17.94 8.49 -32.00
C LEU A 26 -18.54 7.10 -31.83
N PHE A 27 -18.91 6.73 -30.60
CA PHE A 27 -19.46 5.41 -30.29
C PHE A 27 -20.98 5.41 -30.02
N ASP A 28 -21.66 6.52 -30.24
CA ASP A 28 -23.12 6.58 -30.16
C ASP A 28 -23.74 5.98 -31.41
N GLY A 29 -24.39 4.84 -31.24
CA GLY A 29 -25.07 4.15 -32.37
C GLY A 29 -26.13 5.00 -33.05
N SER A 30 -26.72 5.98 -32.40
CA SER A 30 -27.71 6.88 -32.97
C SER A 30 -27.16 7.77 -34.10
N ASN A 31 -25.86 7.93 -34.20
CA ASN A 31 -25.18 8.69 -35.24
C ASN A 31 -24.95 7.87 -36.55
N TYR A 32 -25.36 6.60 -36.57
CA TYR A 32 -25.16 5.69 -37.67
C TYR A 32 -26.49 5.11 -38.17
N GLU A 33 -26.61 4.94 -39.48
CA GLU A 33 -27.84 4.40 -40.13
C GLU A 33 -28.22 3.00 -39.62
N SER A 34 -27.21 2.20 -39.24
CA SER A 34 -27.37 0.85 -38.68
C SER A 34 -27.82 0.83 -37.21
N GLY A 35 -27.89 1.98 -36.53
CA GLY A 35 -28.17 2.06 -35.11
C GLY A 35 -27.00 1.57 -34.21
N THR A 36 -25.87 1.21 -34.81
CA THR A 36 -24.66 0.76 -34.14
C THR A 36 -23.44 1.45 -34.74
N PRO A 37 -22.36 1.71 -33.95
CA PRO A 37 -21.15 2.32 -34.49
C PRO A 37 -20.54 1.48 -35.63
N GLU A 38 -20.42 2.09 -36.81
CA GLU A 38 -19.81 1.45 -37.95
C GLU A 38 -18.30 1.55 -37.91
N THR A 39 -17.61 0.43 -37.83
CA THR A 39 -16.14 0.36 -37.66
C THR A 39 -15.40 1.17 -38.74
N SER A 40 -15.88 1.16 -39.99
CA SER A 40 -15.28 1.92 -41.07
C SER A 40 -15.39 3.43 -40.87
N ALA A 41 -16.53 3.90 -40.42
CA ALA A 41 -16.77 5.32 -40.15
C ALA A 41 -15.99 5.79 -38.90
N VAL A 42 -15.95 4.95 -37.88
CA VAL A 42 -15.14 5.21 -36.67
C VAL A 42 -13.66 5.33 -37.02
N PHE A 43 -13.11 4.38 -37.80
CA PHE A 43 -11.70 4.42 -38.22
C PHE A 43 -11.41 5.64 -39.10
N ALA A 44 -12.27 5.97 -40.03
CA ALA A 44 -12.12 7.15 -40.88
C ALA A 44 -12.08 8.43 -40.00
N ALA A 45 -13.00 8.57 -39.05
CA ALA A 45 -13.05 9.73 -38.15
C ALA A 45 -11.81 9.86 -37.28
N ILE A 46 -11.24 8.75 -36.78
CA ILE A 46 -10.00 8.72 -36.05
C ILE A 46 -8.83 9.14 -36.94
N THR A 47 -8.71 8.53 -38.12
CA THR A 47 -7.63 8.83 -39.09
C THR A 47 -7.63 10.29 -39.48
N ASP A 48 -8.80 10.85 -39.86
CA ASP A 48 -8.94 12.25 -40.26
C ASP A 48 -8.49 13.22 -39.15
N ARG A 49 -8.84 12.91 -37.92
CA ARG A 49 -8.44 13.75 -36.75
C ARG A 49 -6.98 13.59 -36.40
N ALA A 50 -6.43 12.39 -36.49
CA ALA A 50 -5.04 12.08 -36.17
C ALA A 50 -4.06 12.55 -37.26
N ALA A 51 -4.46 12.65 -38.53
CA ALA A 51 -3.62 12.97 -39.69
C ALA A 51 -2.83 14.28 -39.54
N ASN A 52 -3.38 15.28 -38.83
CA ASN A 52 -2.70 16.55 -38.61
C ASN A 52 -1.54 16.46 -37.60
N ALA A 53 -1.67 15.57 -36.62
CA ALA A 53 -0.67 15.35 -35.59
C ALA A 53 0.32 14.22 -35.97
N PHE A 54 -0.18 13.25 -36.73
CA PHE A 54 0.56 12.05 -37.15
C PHE A 54 0.37 11.82 -38.65
N PRO A 55 1.19 12.42 -39.51
CA PRO A 55 1.02 12.36 -40.98
C PRO A 55 1.05 10.94 -41.55
N ASP A 56 1.80 10.04 -40.92
CA ASP A 56 1.96 8.63 -41.34
C ASP A 56 1.04 7.68 -40.55
N PHE A 57 -0.02 8.22 -39.90
CA PHE A 57 -0.92 7.40 -39.11
C PHE A 57 -1.85 6.58 -40.03
N GLU A 58 -1.75 5.28 -39.91
CA GLU A 58 -2.62 4.32 -40.61
C GLU A 58 -3.28 3.38 -39.61
N ILE A 59 -4.55 3.05 -39.85
CA ILE A 59 -5.28 2.03 -39.10
C ILE A 59 -5.32 0.75 -39.91
N GLU A 60 -4.59 -0.26 -39.49
CA GLU A 60 -4.70 -1.60 -40.07
C GLU A 60 -5.95 -2.32 -39.55
N ARG A 61 -6.72 -2.89 -40.48
CA ARG A 61 -7.97 -3.59 -40.17
C ARG A 61 -7.70 -5.06 -39.87
N HIS A 62 -7.19 -5.35 -38.69
CA HIS A 62 -6.99 -6.71 -38.22
C HIS A 62 -7.91 -7.02 -37.06
N ILE A 63 -8.47 -8.24 -37.05
CA ILE A 63 -9.11 -8.80 -35.86
C ILE A 63 -8.05 -9.67 -35.18
N ILE A 64 -7.57 -9.21 -34.02
CA ILE A 64 -6.59 -9.96 -33.25
C ILE A 64 -7.26 -10.39 -31.94
N LEU A 65 -7.25 -11.69 -31.68
CA LEU A 65 -7.60 -12.25 -30.40
C LEU A 65 -6.32 -12.56 -29.65
N GLY A 66 -6.07 -11.84 -28.56
CA GLY A 66 -4.88 -12.01 -27.74
C GLY A 66 -5.10 -11.52 -26.33
N CYS A 67 -4.21 -11.92 -25.44
CA CYS A 67 -4.14 -11.37 -24.09
C CYS A 67 -3.11 -10.23 -24.12
N PHE A 68 -3.61 -9.02 -24.13
CA PHE A 68 -2.77 -7.82 -24.11
C PHE A 68 -2.65 -7.31 -22.68
N MET A 69 -1.44 -7.35 -22.12
CA MET A 69 -1.14 -6.70 -20.86
C MET A 69 -0.60 -5.29 -21.15
N ASP A 70 -1.40 -4.29 -20.84
CA ASP A 70 -1.00 -2.89 -20.90
C ASP A 70 -1.24 -2.25 -19.52
N PRO A 71 -0.25 -2.34 -18.61
CA PRO A 71 -0.36 -1.76 -17.27
C PRO A 71 -0.52 -0.24 -17.30
N ALA A 72 0.01 0.45 -18.31
CA ALA A 72 -0.12 1.89 -18.44
C ALA A 72 -1.57 2.31 -18.70
N SER A 73 -2.29 1.61 -19.59
CA SER A 73 -3.72 1.85 -19.81
C SER A 73 -4.55 1.64 -18.56
N GLN A 74 -4.27 0.59 -17.78
CA GLN A 74 -4.96 0.33 -16.54
C GLN A 74 -4.74 1.47 -15.52
N MET A 75 -3.51 1.91 -15.36
CA MET A 75 -3.17 3.02 -14.46
C MET A 75 -3.86 4.32 -14.87
N LEU A 76 -3.92 4.63 -16.16
CA LEU A 76 -4.62 5.81 -16.68
C LEU A 76 -6.13 5.77 -16.36
N VAL A 77 -6.76 4.61 -16.56
CA VAL A 77 -8.19 4.43 -16.26
C VAL A 77 -8.46 4.61 -14.76
N GLU A 78 -7.65 3.99 -13.90
CA GLU A 78 -7.83 4.11 -12.45
C GLU A 78 -7.52 5.53 -11.95
N SER A 79 -6.47 6.19 -12.48
CA SER A 79 -6.16 7.58 -12.16
C SER A 79 -7.31 8.52 -12.56
N GLN A 80 -7.91 8.31 -13.74
CA GLN A 80 -9.05 9.11 -14.16
C GLN A 80 -10.27 8.92 -13.24
N LYS A 81 -10.54 7.71 -12.79
CA LYS A 81 -11.61 7.45 -11.81
C LYS A 81 -11.37 8.19 -10.50
N ILE A 82 -10.12 8.20 -10.01
CA ILE A 82 -9.77 8.94 -8.78
C ILE A 82 -9.99 10.44 -8.98
N ILE A 83 -9.53 11.00 -10.11
CA ILE A 83 -9.76 12.41 -10.46
C ILE A 83 -11.24 12.74 -10.50
N ASP A 84 -12.05 11.89 -11.15
CA ASP A 84 -13.49 12.07 -11.26
C ASP A 84 -14.19 12.00 -9.89
N GLN A 85 -13.73 11.13 -9.00
CA GLN A 85 -14.22 11.05 -7.62
C GLN A 85 -13.87 12.31 -6.82
N LEU A 86 -12.63 12.75 -6.87
CA LEU A 86 -12.16 13.97 -6.19
C LEU A 86 -12.90 15.22 -6.70
N ALA A 87 -13.25 15.28 -7.98
CA ALA A 87 -14.04 16.35 -8.55
C ALA A 87 -15.50 16.37 -8.05
N GLN A 88 -16.02 15.25 -7.55
CA GLN A 88 -17.36 15.16 -6.97
C GLN A 88 -17.40 15.50 -5.48
N GLY A 89 -16.26 15.51 -4.79
CA GLY A 89 -16.10 15.82 -3.38
C GLY A 89 -15.17 14.84 -2.66
N PRO A 90 -15.11 14.94 -1.33
CA PRO A 90 -14.25 14.08 -0.52
C PRO A 90 -14.52 12.58 -0.77
N THR A 91 -13.45 11.81 -0.88
CA THR A 91 -13.53 10.36 -1.18
C THR A 91 -13.86 9.52 0.05
N GLY A 92 -13.76 10.12 1.24
CA GLY A 92 -13.85 9.43 2.52
C GLY A 92 -12.53 8.79 2.98
N ASN A 93 -11.46 8.91 2.19
CA ASN A 93 -10.11 8.57 2.60
C ASN A 93 -9.37 9.85 2.98
N THR A 94 -9.24 10.10 4.28
CA THR A 94 -8.66 11.34 4.81
C THR A 94 -7.27 11.66 4.25
N ALA A 95 -6.41 10.63 4.06
CA ALA A 95 -5.08 10.83 3.52
C ALA A 95 -5.12 11.24 2.04
N LEU A 96 -5.97 10.61 1.24
CA LEU A 96 -6.14 10.95 -0.17
C LEU A 96 -6.77 12.35 -0.33
N ASP A 97 -7.78 12.66 0.46
CA ASP A 97 -8.47 13.94 0.42
C ASP A 97 -7.52 15.09 0.83
N ALA A 98 -6.68 14.88 1.87
CA ALA A 98 -5.65 15.83 2.27
C ALA A 98 -4.59 16.05 1.17
N LEU A 99 -4.11 14.97 0.53
CA LEU A 99 -3.19 15.06 -0.61
C LEU A 99 -3.82 15.78 -1.81
N ALA A 100 -5.13 15.67 -1.98
CA ALA A 100 -5.88 16.39 -3.01
C ALA A 100 -6.16 17.86 -2.65
N GLY A 101 -5.78 18.32 -1.46
CA GLY A 101 -5.88 19.69 -1.02
C GLY A 101 -7.10 20.01 -0.16
N ASP A 102 -7.81 19.01 0.36
CA ASP A 102 -8.87 19.20 1.35
C ASP A 102 -8.27 19.63 2.69
N LYS A 103 -8.57 20.88 3.10
CA LYS A 103 -8.01 21.47 4.32
C LYS A 103 -8.52 20.80 5.59
N ALA A 104 -9.78 20.41 5.62
CA ALA A 104 -10.35 19.75 6.80
C ALA A 104 -9.73 18.37 7.02
N ALA A 105 -9.48 17.63 5.93
CA ALA A 105 -8.76 16.38 5.97
C ALA A 105 -7.30 16.55 6.43
N ALA A 106 -6.61 17.58 5.94
CA ALA A 106 -5.25 17.91 6.36
C ALA A 106 -5.19 18.26 7.85
N GLU A 107 -6.08 19.14 8.32
CA GLU A 107 -6.19 19.54 9.74
C GLU A 107 -6.51 18.33 10.65
N ALA A 108 -7.35 17.41 10.18
CA ALA A 108 -7.66 16.17 10.91
C ALA A 108 -6.43 15.23 11.05
N LEU A 109 -5.56 15.19 10.04
CA LEU A 109 -4.31 14.42 10.10
C LEU A 109 -3.27 15.08 11.02
N GLU A 110 -3.14 16.41 10.95
CA GLU A 110 -2.22 17.18 11.80
C GLU A 110 -2.65 17.18 13.27
N GLY A 111 -3.95 17.22 13.54
CA GLY A 111 -4.51 17.25 14.88
C GLY A 111 -4.60 15.89 15.58
N ALA A 112 -4.16 14.80 14.94
CA ALA A 112 -4.18 13.49 15.54
C ALA A 112 -3.19 13.44 16.72
N GLU A 113 -3.69 13.16 17.94
CA GLU A 113 -2.83 12.94 19.10
C GLU A 113 -1.99 11.69 18.90
N ILE A 114 -0.68 11.87 18.96
CA ILE A 114 0.29 10.78 18.92
C ILE A 114 0.56 10.35 20.35
N PRO A 115 0.29 9.09 20.73
CA PRO A 115 0.55 8.62 22.08
C PRO A 115 2.06 8.66 22.38
N GLU A 116 2.42 9.08 23.60
CA GLU A 116 3.79 8.94 24.07
C GLU A 116 4.17 7.45 24.07
N TYR A 117 5.36 7.19 23.57
CA TYR A 117 5.92 5.84 23.56
C TYR A 117 7.03 5.72 24.60
N SER A 118 6.84 4.81 25.53
CA SER A 118 7.88 4.35 26.40
C SER A 118 8.17 2.86 26.13
N PRO A 119 9.39 2.50 25.72
CA PRO A 119 9.73 1.10 25.48
C PRO A 119 9.68 0.25 26.74
N PHE A 120 9.65 0.88 27.93
CA PHE A 120 9.58 0.18 29.21
C PHE A 120 8.14 -0.10 29.64
N ASP A 121 7.17 0.67 29.12
CA ASP A 121 5.76 0.57 29.50
C ASP A 121 4.94 -0.22 28.47
N ALA A 122 5.53 -0.57 27.32
CA ALA A 122 4.86 -1.38 26.31
C ALA A 122 4.60 -2.80 26.83
N ASP A 123 3.38 -3.31 26.60
CA ASP A 123 3.03 -4.68 26.97
C ASP A 123 3.72 -5.67 26.02
N PRO A 124 4.62 -6.54 26.54
CA PRO A 124 5.31 -7.53 25.72
C PRO A 124 4.37 -8.51 25.00
N HIS A 125 3.16 -8.74 25.53
CA HIS A 125 2.18 -9.62 24.90
C HIS A 125 1.61 -9.04 23.59
N GLY A 126 1.81 -7.74 23.33
CA GLY A 126 1.45 -7.09 22.08
C GLY A 126 2.63 -6.82 21.16
N GLU A 127 3.82 -7.27 21.49
CA GLU A 127 5.03 -7.07 20.68
C GLU A 127 5.21 -8.25 19.71
N TYR A 128 4.64 -8.12 18.50
CA TYR A 128 4.66 -9.14 17.46
C TYR A 128 5.61 -8.79 16.31
N GLU A 129 6.53 -7.89 16.53
CA GLU A 129 7.53 -7.53 15.54
C GLU A 129 8.52 -8.69 15.35
N VAL A 130 8.83 -8.97 14.10
CA VAL A 130 9.82 -10.01 13.74
C VAL A 130 11.16 -9.37 13.42
N GLY A 131 12.24 -10.12 13.71
CA GLY A 131 13.61 -9.70 13.44
C GLY A 131 14.21 -8.81 14.53
N ASP A 132 15.43 -8.35 14.25
CA ASP A 132 16.17 -7.44 15.16
C ASP A 132 15.81 -5.99 14.81
N ILE A 133 15.03 -5.36 15.67
CA ILE A 133 14.50 -4.02 15.48
C ILE A 133 14.90 -3.08 16.62
N ASP A 134 15.07 -1.81 16.29
CA ASP A 134 15.28 -0.74 17.27
C ASP A 134 13.96 -0.17 17.83
N ASN A 135 14.08 0.71 18.80
CA ASN A 135 12.92 1.34 19.43
C ASN A 135 12.13 2.24 18.46
N THR A 136 12.77 2.80 17.43
CA THR A 136 12.10 3.64 16.44
C THR A 136 11.14 2.81 15.60
N VAL A 137 11.59 1.65 15.14
CA VAL A 137 10.77 0.71 14.37
C VAL A 137 9.65 0.15 15.23
N ARG A 138 9.92 -0.15 16.50
CA ARG A 138 8.92 -0.62 17.45
C ARG A 138 7.83 0.44 17.69
N TYR A 139 8.21 1.69 17.86
CA TYR A 139 7.27 2.79 17.98
C TYR A 139 6.45 2.98 16.67
N ALA A 140 7.13 2.96 15.51
CA ALA A 140 6.46 3.05 14.23
C ALA A 140 5.45 1.90 14.03
N SER A 141 5.79 0.68 14.42
CA SER A 141 4.90 -0.48 14.31
C SER A 141 3.66 -0.33 15.22
N GLN A 142 3.85 0.21 16.42
CA GLN A 142 2.74 0.50 17.33
C GLN A 142 1.79 1.53 16.75
N LEU A 143 2.29 2.65 16.25
CA LEU A 143 1.49 3.71 15.63
C LEU A 143 0.77 3.20 14.37
N ALA A 144 1.48 2.48 13.49
CA ALA A 144 0.88 1.90 12.29
C ALA A 144 -0.25 0.92 12.62
N SER A 145 -0.05 0.05 13.61
CA SER A 145 -1.09 -0.89 14.05
C SER A 145 -2.29 -0.18 14.70
N ALA A 146 -2.08 0.97 15.33
CA ALA A 146 -3.14 1.82 15.84
C ALA A 146 -3.89 2.61 14.74
N GLY A 147 -3.33 2.66 13.52
CA GLY A 147 -3.97 3.31 12.37
C GLY A 147 -3.45 4.70 12.06
N HIS A 148 -2.34 5.12 12.67
CA HIS A 148 -1.71 6.39 12.33
C HIS A 148 -0.93 6.30 11.02
N SER A 149 -0.94 7.40 10.26
CA SER A 149 -0.06 7.59 9.10
C SER A 149 1.31 8.05 9.56
N LEU A 150 2.36 7.46 9.00
CA LEU A 150 3.74 7.70 9.44
C LEU A 150 4.63 7.96 8.22
N PHE A 151 5.58 8.86 8.41
CA PHE A 151 6.75 8.97 7.56
C PHE A 151 7.99 8.58 8.38
N VAL A 152 8.68 7.53 7.95
CA VAL A 152 9.89 7.03 8.61
C VAL A 152 11.09 7.32 7.71
N ASP A 153 11.94 8.25 8.13
CA ASP A 153 13.23 8.49 7.47
C ASP A 153 14.26 7.50 8.02
N SER A 154 14.69 6.57 7.17
CA SER A 154 15.70 5.56 7.48
C SER A 154 16.92 5.68 6.57
N SER A 155 17.30 6.89 6.19
CA SER A 155 18.37 7.19 5.24
C SER A 155 19.74 6.54 5.58
N ILE A 156 19.96 6.19 6.82
CA ILE A 156 21.22 5.57 7.30
C ILE A 156 21.12 4.03 7.35
N ALA A 157 19.92 3.47 7.37
CA ALA A 157 19.71 2.04 7.56
C ALA A 157 19.55 1.31 6.22
N ASN A 158 20.39 0.28 6.00
CA ASN A 158 20.29 -0.59 4.82
C ASN A 158 19.25 -1.72 4.97
N ASN A 159 18.48 -1.74 6.06
CA ASN A 159 17.55 -2.82 6.42
C ASN A 159 16.07 -2.39 6.39
N THR A 160 15.74 -1.43 5.51
CA THR A 160 14.37 -0.89 5.41
C THR A 160 13.30 -1.94 5.09
N ALA A 161 13.65 -2.95 4.32
CA ALA A 161 12.73 -4.04 3.97
C ALA A 161 12.44 -4.95 5.17
N GLU A 162 13.46 -5.25 5.98
CA GLU A 162 13.35 -6.01 7.22
C GLU A 162 12.55 -5.23 8.28
N GLN A 163 12.79 -3.93 8.39
CA GLN A 163 11.99 -3.05 9.26
C GLN A 163 10.53 -2.99 8.81
N ALA A 164 10.27 -2.90 7.51
CA ALA A 164 8.92 -2.95 6.97
C ALA A 164 8.24 -4.30 7.26
N ALA A 165 8.99 -5.42 7.22
CA ALA A 165 8.47 -6.74 7.60
C ALA A 165 8.09 -6.80 9.08
N ALA A 166 8.88 -6.17 9.96
CA ALA A 166 8.57 -6.08 11.40
C ALA A 166 7.27 -5.28 11.65
N VAL A 167 7.12 -4.13 10.98
CA VAL A 167 5.88 -3.33 11.07
C VAL A 167 4.68 -4.11 10.54
N ALA A 168 4.86 -4.78 9.39
CA ALA A 168 3.82 -5.58 8.77
C ALA A 168 3.37 -6.74 9.67
N SER A 169 4.33 -7.45 10.32
CA SER A 169 4.02 -8.58 11.21
C SER A 169 3.13 -8.15 12.38
N ARG A 170 3.45 -7.05 13.03
CA ARG A 170 2.61 -6.50 14.11
C ARG A 170 1.21 -6.12 13.61
N CYS A 171 1.12 -5.46 12.46
CA CYS A 171 -0.18 -5.09 11.89
C CYS A 171 -1.04 -6.32 11.58
N VAL A 172 -0.45 -7.37 10.97
CA VAL A 172 -1.14 -8.61 10.64
C VAL A 172 -1.58 -9.36 11.90
N MET A 173 -0.72 -9.46 12.92
CA MET A 173 -1.06 -10.09 14.19
C MET A 173 -2.18 -9.35 14.94
N ASN A 174 -2.32 -8.05 14.72
CA ASN A 174 -3.44 -7.24 15.21
C ASN A 174 -4.67 -7.29 14.25
N GLY A 175 -4.73 -8.25 13.33
CA GLY A 175 -5.88 -8.50 12.45
C GLY A 175 -6.03 -7.50 11.29
N ARG A 176 -4.99 -6.76 10.95
CA ARG A 176 -5.01 -5.83 9.82
C ARG A 176 -4.45 -6.46 8.55
N SER A 177 -5.01 -6.11 7.41
CA SER A 177 -4.43 -6.41 6.11
C SER A 177 -3.36 -5.38 5.77
N VAL A 178 -2.21 -5.84 5.26
CA VAL A 178 -1.07 -4.98 4.92
C VAL A 178 -0.76 -5.11 3.43
N LEU A 179 -0.64 -3.99 2.74
CA LEU A 179 -0.11 -3.91 1.38
C LEU A 179 1.29 -3.31 1.43
N TYR A 180 2.30 -4.09 1.08
CA TYR A 180 3.67 -3.62 0.93
C TYR A 180 3.96 -3.28 -0.53
N VAL A 181 4.34 -2.03 -0.81
CA VAL A 181 4.66 -1.54 -2.16
C VAL A 181 6.11 -1.13 -2.20
N PRO A 182 7.03 -1.99 -2.65
CA PRO A 182 8.45 -1.66 -2.76
C PRO A 182 8.73 -0.77 -3.97
N CYS A 183 9.69 0.14 -3.84
CA CYS A 183 10.14 0.98 -4.96
C CYS A 183 11.02 0.22 -5.96
N VAL A 184 11.72 -0.82 -5.51
CA VAL A 184 12.65 -1.61 -6.32
C VAL A 184 12.54 -3.10 -6.01
N THR A 185 12.84 -3.94 -6.99
CA THR A 185 12.75 -5.40 -6.87
C THR A 185 13.61 -5.98 -5.74
N ASP A 186 14.76 -5.36 -5.44
CA ASP A 186 15.62 -5.82 -4.34
C ASP A 186 14.94 -5.66 -2.97
N GLN A 187 14.24 -4.56 -2.74
CA GLN A 187 13.48 -4.36 -1.51
C GLN A 187 12.35 -5.39 -1.38
N LYS A 188 11.65 -5.68 -2.50
CA LYS A 188 10.65 -6.75 -2.53
C LYS A 188 11.25 -8.09 -2.10
N ARG A 189 12.38 -8.47 -2.72
CA ARG A 189 13.06 -9.73 -2.43
C ARG A 189 13.48 -9.84 -0.96
N ARG A 190 14.08 -8.78 -0.41
CA ARG A 190 14.49 -8.73 1.01
C ARG A 190 13.29 -8.83 1.95
N PHE A 191 12.20 -8.13 1.66
CA PHE A 191 10.96 -8.22 2.44
C PHE A 191 10.42 -9.65 2.46
N VAL A 192 10.29 -10.29 1.28
CA VAL A 192 9.85 -11.69 1.17
C VAL A 192 10.77 -12.63 1.96
N GLN A 193 12.09 -12.41 1.89
CA GLN A 193 13.06 -13.20 2.64
C GLN A 193 12.93 -12.99 4.15
N ALA A 194 12.71 -11.77 4.62
CA ALA A 194 12.51 -11.46 6.03
C ALA A 194 11.23 -12.13 6.57
N VAL A 195 10.13 -12.08 5.80
CA VAL A 195 8.88 -12.77 6.14
C VAL A 195 9.08 -14.29 6.18
N ALA A 196 9.81 -14.86 5.20
CA ALA A 196 10.08 -16.28 5.14
C ALA A 196 11.00 -16.76 6.27
N ALA A 197 12.02 -15.99 6.62
CA ALA A 197 12.94 -16.31 7.73
C ALA A 197 12.24 -16.38 9.09
N ASN A 198 11.08 -15.74 9.21
CA ASN A 198 10.24 -15.73 10.41
C ASN A 198 9.01 -16.66 10.29
N GLU A 199 9.04 -17.61 9.37
CA GLU A 199 8.01 -18.64 9.16
C GLU A 199 6.60 -18.09 8.82
N MET A 200 6.52 -16.83 8.35
CA MET A 200 5.27 -16.14 8.02
C MET A 200 4.89 -16.20 6.53
N SER A 201 5.57 -17.02 5.73
CA SER A 201 5.33 -17.12 4.28
C SER A 201 3.88 -17.47 3.92
N GLY A 202 3.17 -18.21 4.78
CA GLY A 202 1.77 -18.57 4.56
C GLY A 202 0.79 -17.39 4.70
N GLN A 203 1.25 -16.25 5.22
CA GLN A 203 0.47 -15.02 5.36
C GLN A 203 0.81 -13.98 4.27
N LEU A 204 1.77 -14.30 3.39
CA LEU A 204 2.24 -13.43 2.33
C LEU A 204 1.66 -13.86 0.98
N LEU A 205 1.08 -12.92 0.24
CA LEU A 205 0.70 -13.08 -1.16
C LEU A 205 1.54 -12.14 -2.02
N ASP A 206 2.43 -12.70 -2.85
CA ASP A 206 3.20 -11.92 -3.84
C ASP A 206 2.41 -11.81 -5.14
N ILE A 207 1.86 -10.62 -5.40
CA ILE A 207 1.02 -10.32 -6.58
C ILE A 207 1.78 -9.68 -7.74
N ALA A 208 3.06 -9.36 -7.54
CA ALA A 208 3.89 -8.62 -8.50
C ALA A 208 4.90 -9.51 -9.25
N ASP A 209 4.65 -10.81 -9.34
CA ASP A 209 5.51 -11.71 -10.09
C ASP A 209 5.07 -11.80 -11.56
N ASP A 210 6.02 -11.73 -12.49
CA ASP A 210 5.78 -11.74 -13.95
C ASP A 210 5.16 -13.05 -14.48
N GLY A 211 5.17 -14.11 -13.66
CA GLY A 211 4.46 -15.38 -13.91
C GLY A 211 3.12 -15.50 -13.17
N ALA A 212 2.51 -14.41 -12.86
CA ALA A 212 1.60 -14.14 -11.75
C ALA A 212 0.47 -15.15 -11.51
N ASN A 213 -0.31 -15.52 -12.51
CA ASN A 213 -1.56 -16.26 -12.23
C ASN A 213 -1.32 -17.64 -11.60
N ALA A 214 -0.42 -18.45 -12.16
CA ALA A 214 -0.13 -19.77 -11.61
C ALA A 214 0.66 -19.75 -10.29
N ALA A 215 1.40 -18.66 -10.04
CA ALA A 215 2.10 -18.44 -8.78
C ALA A 215 1.12 -18.00 -7.69
N ILE A 216 0.18 -17.12 -8.00
CA ILE A 216 -0.88 -16.66 -7.08
C ILE A 216 -1.77 -17.84 -6.68
N ASP A 217 -2.23 -18.66 -7.61
CA ASP A 217 -3.06 -19.83 -7.30
C ASP A 217 -2.36 -20.78 -6.32
N ARG A 218 -1.07 -21.05 -6.54
CA ARG A 218 -0.28 -21.89 -5.62
C ARG A 218 -0.11 -21.27 -4.23
N GLN A 219 0.09 -19.95 -4.15
CA GLN A 219 0.19 -19.24 -2.89
C GLN A 219 -1.14 -19.25 -2.12
N LEU A 220 -2.27 -19.05 -2.82
CA LEU A 220 -3.60 -19.12 -2.22
C LEU A 220 -3.91 -20.54 -1.69
N ILE A 221 -3.59 -21.58 -2.45
CA ILE A 221 -3.77 -22.96 -2.00
C ILE A 221 -2.90 -23.24 -0.77
N ALA A 222 -1.65 -22.77 -0.76
CA ALA A 222 -0.77 -22.90 0.38
C ALA A 222 -1.29 -22.14 1.62
N ALA A 223 -1.85 -20.94 1.42
CA ALA A 223 -2.41 -20.13 2.48
C ALA A 223 -3.65 -20.79 3.12
N VAL A 224 -4.50 -21.44 2.34
CA VAL A 224 -5.66 -22.20 2.88
C VAL A 224 -5.22 -23.35 3.76
N GLY A 225 -4.09 -24.00 3.43
CA GLY A 225 -3.50 -25.05 4.25
C GLY A 225 -2.67 -24.54 5.44
N PHE A 226 -2.40 -23.24 5.49
CA PHE A 226 -1.64 -22.65 6.56
C PHE A 226 -2.49 -22.59 7.82
N GLN A 227 -2.16 -23.42 8.79
CA GLN A 227 -2.69 -23.29 10.14
C GLN A 227 -1.77 -22.34 10.90
N SER A 228 -2.28 -21.18 11.26
CA SER A 228 -1.58 -20.32 12.23
C SER A 228 -1.30 -21.18 13.47
N GLY A 229 -0.04 -21.32 13.82
CA GLY A 229 0.35 -22.10 14.99
C GLY A 229 -0.44 -21.59 16.19
N VAL A 230 -0.84 -22.51 17.06
CA VAL A 230 -1.41 -22.19 18.37
C VAL A 230 -0.49 -21.19 19.03
N ALA A 231 -1.05 -20.07 19.52
CA ALA A 231 -0.31 -19.08 20.30
C ALA A 231 0.60 -19.84 21.26
N SER A 232 1.89 -19.73 21.06
CA SER A 232 2.86 -20.60 21.70
C SER A 232 2.82 -20.26 23.19
N SER A 233 2.51 -21.23 24.04
CA SER A 233 2.63 -21.07 25.49
C SER A 233 4.01 -20.56 25.91
N ARG A 234 5.01 -20.75 25.04
CA ARG A 234 6.35 -20.23 25.19
C ARG A 234 6.40 -18.72 24.94
N PHE A 235 5.63 -18.16 23.99
CA PHE A 235 5.54 -16.71 23.79
C PHE A 235 4.97 -16.02 25.02
N ASP A 236 3.85 -16.52 25.54
CA ASP A 236 3.23 -15.99 26.76
C ASP A 236 4.18 -16.06 27.96
N GLN A 237 4.86 -17.20 28.14
CA GLN A 237 5.85 -17.36 29.21
C GLN A 237 7.01 -16.37 29.11
N ILE A 238 7.56 -16.18 27.89
CA ILE A 238 8.65 -15.20 27.64
C ILE A 238 8.15 -13.78 27.88
N SER A 239 6.94 -13.47 27.44
CA SER A 239 6.31 -12.16 27.65
C SER A 239 6.12 -11.88 29.15
N ASP A 240 5.65 -12.84 29.93
CA ASP A 240 5.51 -12.72 31.38
C ASP A 240 6.87 -12.51 32.06
N GLU A 241 7.91 -13.24 31.65
CA GLU A 241 9.27 -13.06 32.13
C GLU A 241 9.79 -11.66 31.82
N LEU A 242 9.54 -11.16 30.62
CA LEU A 242 9.94 -9.80 30.18
C LEU A 242 9.21 -8.72 30.97
N VAL A 243 7.91 -8.87 31.23
CA VAL A 243 7.15 -8.00 32.14
C VAL A 243 7.82 -7.95 33.51
N GLY A 244 8.18 -9.10 34.07
CA GLY A 244 8.84 -9.20 35.36
C GLY A 244 10.21 -8.52 35.38
N VAL A 245 11.01 -8.66 34.33
CA VAL A 245 12.32 -8.01 34.18
C VAL A 245 12.16 -6.49 34.06
N ARG A 246 11.29 -6.02 33.17
CA ARG A 246 11.00 -4.59 32.98
C ARG A 246 10.53 -3.94 34.28
N SER A 247 9.61 -4.56 35.00
CA SER A 247 9.12 -4.06 36.30
C SER A 247 10.24 -3.92 37.34
N ARG A 248 11.18 -4.88 37.38
CA ARG A 248 12.35 -4.79 38.27
C ARG A 248 13.28 -3.66 37.87
N LEU A 249 13.56 -3.47 36.59
CA LEU A 249 14.39 -2.37 36.07
C LEU A 249 13.76 -1.01 36.34
N THR A 250 12.47 -0.86 36.07
CA THR A 250 11.73 0.39 36.31
C THR A 250 11.75 0.73 37.81
N ARG A 251 11.53 -0.26 38.68
CA ARG A 251 11.63 -0.06 40.15
C ARG A 251 13.04 0.35 40.53
N TYR A 252 14.06 -0.34 40.04
CA TYR A 252 15.46 0.01 40.33
C TYR A 252 15.80 1.44 39.89
N LEU A 253 15.36 1.86 38.70
CA LEU A 253 15.54 3.23 38.23
C LEU A 253 14.76 4.23 39.11
N GLY A 254 13.54 3.91 39.50
CA GLY A 254 12.74 4.71 40.43
C GLY A 254 13.40 4.86 41.79
N ASP A 255 13.94 3.78 42.36
CA ASP A 255 14.64 3.79 43.63
C ASP A 255 15.96 4.57 43.55
N LEU A 256 16.68 4.48 42.42
CA LEU A 256 17.95 5.17 42.21
C LEU A 256 17.77 6.69 42.03
N HIS A 257 16.76 7.12 41.30
CA HIS A 257 16.49 8.52 40.98
C HIS A 257 15.42 9.16 41.86
N GLY A 258 14.70 8.37 42.62
CA GLY A 258 13.69 8.85 43.56
C GLY A 258 14.30 9.74 44.63
N VAL A 259 13.76 10.94 44.79
CA VAL A 259 14.21 11.86 45.85
C VAL A 259 13.63 11.40 47.18
N SER A 260 14.51 11.08 48.15
CA SER A 260 14.10 10.73 49.51
C SER A 260 13.44 11.92 50.18
N GLN A 261 12.27 11.69 50.78
CA GLN A 261 11.58 12.74 51.55
C GLN A 261 12.38 13.19 52.80
N GLU A 262 13.20 12.31 53.37
CA GLU A 262 14.01 12.62 54.54
C GLU A 262 15.28 13.40 54.18
N TRP A 263 15.90 13.08 53.06
CA TRP A 263 17.23 13.57 52.70
C TRP A 263 17.21 14.65 51.62
N GLY A 264 16.10 14.79 50.89
CA GLY A 264 15.95 15.77 49.81
C GLY A 264 16.85 15.53 48.58
N VAL A 265 17.50 14.37 48.56
CA VAL A 265 18.39 13.94 47.45
C VAL A 265 18.07 12.53 47.02
N SER A 266 18.40 12.17 45.78
CA SER A 266 18.30 10.81 45.28
C SER A 266 19.57 10.01 45.60
N ALA A 267 19.50 8.68 45.51
CA ALA A 267 20.67 7.83 45.69
C ALA A 267 21.72 8.03 44.58
N TYR A 268 21.31 8.62 43.44
CA TYR A 268 22.17 8.94 42.30
C TYR A 268 22.95 10.26 42.52
N GLN A 269 22.43 11.21 43.29
CA GLN A 269 23.07 12.49 43.63
C GLN A 269 24.06 12.35 44.77
#